data_4047e2605218e99a7b3d3a2a9716a134
#
_entry.id   4047e2605218e99a7b3d3a2a9716a134
#
_cell.length_a   1.000
_cell.length_b   1.000
_cell.length_c   1.000
_cell.angle_alpha   90.00
_cell.angle_beta   90.00
_cell.angle_gamma   90.00
#
_symmetry.space_group_name_H-M   'P 1'
#
loop_
_entity.id
_entity.type
_entity.pdbx_description
1 polymer ?
#
loop_
_entity_poly.entity_id
_entity_poly.type
_entity_poly.pdbx_seq_one_letter_code
_entity_poly.pdbx_strand_id
1 'polypeptide(L)'
;MFSLIVFSPSAEADFLSNKSDDKKIITSISYLESGLDINEIKNTKEKWIYQEIDKINFGFSEKTYWIKLGLKNSHFNKDWFLTINNTRIDYISFYFFSGFNDKEFHSGDYTDIEGQLSAYPTFNFELKKDYKANIYIKVKSDSQIDFQPIVRNGIEYGKYSEKRYYFHLIYFFIFIVFIASQTINLISGYDKMVFYYTAFLIFSFSYLFLYYGDGNLILWPKNIYLKNSLFFVSASLALLFFICFMKEYLRSEEFFPKFNRILNFYIIFSLVSTFVILLPSSNFVRSVLLITEGTLACFISIAGVKVSLKGRKRWSLLFATPLIFSNVSVLIYQATFLGIFPHTDLTSKILLWSLPIDIFLISIGFVYRHLLLKEENEKLMVRLHEISNAQVSLSINGVEEIMLLEKPKQNTRLGNIDKESIVSKLTLYLDSERAFLEPRLTLEQVASNLQIRSDQLSAIINSQLNTSFSTLINLKRLEEATILLMTSPNKSILDISLECGFGSKSSFNRLFKQQFGTTPTEYRKMRKMEDRSAFHKTAS
;
A
#
# COMPACT_ATOMS: atom_id res chain seq x y z
N MET A 1 -27.11 5.93 -4.60
CA MET A 1 -28.08 4.96 -4.03
C MET A 1 -27.39 3.59 -4.02
N PHE A 2 -26.41 3.40 -3.11
CA PHE A 2 -25.74 2.14 -2.85
C PHE A 2 -26.40 1.54 -1.62
N SER A 3 -27.27 0.55 -1.82
CA SER A 3 -27.72 -0.29 -0.73
C SER A 3 -26.52 -1.09 -0.25
N LEU A 4 -25.96 -0.71 0.90
CA LEU A 4 -25.04 -1.52 1.68
C LEU A 4 -25.69 -2.91 1.86
N ILE A 5 -25.18 -3.89 1.15
CA ILE A 5 -25.40 -5.29 1.48
C ILE A 5 -24.61 -5.51 2.79
N VAL A 6 -25.27 -5.24 3.91
CA VAL A 6 -24.82 -5.64 5.22
C VAL A 6 -24.95 -7.16 5.25
N PHE A 7 -23.86 -7.87 4.96
CA PHE A 7 -23.79 -9.28 5.28
C PHE A 7 -23.86 -9.42 6.80
N SER A 8 -25.04 -9.79 7.27
CA SER A 8 -25.26 -10.10 8.68
C SER A 8 -24.34 -11.26 9.08
N PRO A 9 -23.51 -11.11 10.13
CA PRO A 9 -22.70 -12.20 10.69
C PRO A 9 -23.55 -13.39 11.13
N SER A 10 -24.85 -13.17 11.40
CA SER A 10 -25.81 -14.20 11.77
C SER A 10 -26.06 -15.24 10.67
N ALA A 11 -25.95 -14.90 9.39
CA ALA A 11 -26.22 -15.84 8.31
C ALA A 11 -25.16 -16.95 8.19
N GLU A 12 -23.92 -16.73 8.67
CA GLU A 12 -22.87 -17.77 8.68
C GLU A 12 -22.86 -18.55 10.00
N ALA A 13 -23.18 -17.90 11.11
CA ALA A 13 -23.38 -18.54 12.42
C ALA A 13 -24.59 -19.47 12.42
N ASP A 14 -25.70 -19.07 11.82
CA ASP A 14 -26.90 -19.92 11.67
C ASP A 14 -26.68 -21.12 10.74
N PHE A 15 -25.76 -21.02 9.77
CA PHE A 15 -25.43 -22.14 8.89
C PHE A 15 -24.56 -23.22 9.58
N LEU A 16 -23.79 -22.86 10.61
CA LEU A 16 -22.98 -23.75 11.41
C LEU A 16 -23.68 -24.22 12.70
N SER A 17 -24.73 -23.50 13.14
CA SER A 17 -25.46 -23.76 14.37
C SER A 17 -26.80 -24.50 14.16
N ASN A 18 -27.00 -25.18 13.02
CA ASN A 18 -28.12 -26.12 12.93
C ASN A 18 -27.92 -27.27 13.94
N LYS A 19 -28.12 -26.92 15.21
CA LYS A 19 -28.29 -27.79 16.37
C LYS A 19 -29.62 -28.55 16.28
N SER A 20 -29.83 -29.29 15.22
CA SER A 20 -30.73 -30.41 15.27
C SER A 20 -29.86 -31.64 15.58
N ASP A 21 -29.97 -32.18 16.74
CA ASP A 21 -29.24 -33.39 17.18
C ASP A 21 -29.35 -34.59 16.21
N ASP A 22 -30.32 -34.57 15.31
CA ASP A 22 -30.55 -35.60 14.29
C ASP A 22 -29.59 -35.58 13.11
N LYS A 23 -28.67 -34.58 13.00
CA LYS A 23 -27.75 -34.45 11.85
C LYS A 23 -26.27 -34.75 12.17
N LYS A 24 -25.92 -35.02 13.43
CA LYS A 24 -24.51 -35.27 13.77
C LYS A 24 -24.12 -36.70 13.40
N ILE A 25 -23.19 -36.85 12.46
CA ILE A 25 -22.58 -38.15 12.11
C ILE A 25 -21.44 -38.50 13.05
N ILE A 26 -20.69 -37.51 13.56
CA ILE A 26 -19.63 -37.74 14.55
C ILE A 26 -20.31 -38.01 15.90
N THR A 27 -20.09 -39.20 16.42
CA THR A 27 -20.66 -39.65 17.70
C THR A 27 -19.68 -39.51 18.86
N SER A 28 -18.38 -39.57 18.60
CA SER A 28 -17.34 -39.44 19.61
C SER A 28 -16.04 -38.95 18.99
N ILE A 29 -15.27 -38.21 19.78
CA ILE A 29 -13.88 -37.84 19.47
C ILE A 29 -13.02 -38.30 20.64
N SER A 30 -11.93 -38.97 20.34
CA SER A 30 -10.89 -39.30 21.32
C SER A 30 -9.52 -39.18 20.70
N TYR A 31 -8.51 -38.87 21.50
CA TYR A 31 -7.14 -38.75 21.03
C TYR A 31 -6.16 -39.56 21.86
N LEU A 32 -5.00 -39.82 21.27
CA LEU A 32 -3.88 -40.48 21.88
C LEU A 32 -2.58 -39.86 21.38
N GLU A 33 -1.67 -39.54 22.29
CA GLU A 33 -0.30 -39.15 21.96
C GLU A 33 0.54 -40.43 21.79
N SER A 34 0.93 -40.74 20.55
CA SER A 34 1.69 -41.97 20.26
C SER A 34 2.43 -41.85 18.92
N GLY A 35 3.65 -42.41 18.89
CA GLY A 35 4.45 -42.57 17.67
C GLY A 35 4.14 -43.85 16.88
N LEU A 36 3.25 -44.69 17.36
CA LEU A 36 2.90 -45.98 16.76
C LEU A 36 2.35 -45.83 15.34
N ASP A 37 2.41 -46.90 14.56
CA ASP A 37 1.78 -46.91 13.24
C ASP A 37 0.28 -47.26 13.31
N ILE A 38 -0.44 -47.25 12.19
CA ILE A 38 -1.89 -47.47 12.16
C ILE A 38 -2.28 -48.88 12.58
N ASN A 39 -1.47 -49.89 12.30
CA ASN A 39 -1.76 -51.30 12.65
C ASN A 39 -1.64 -51.50 14.15
N GLU A 40 -0.65 -50.87 14.77
CA GLU A 40 -0.44 -50.88 16.21
C GLU A 40 -1.53 -50.08 16.95
N ILE A 41 -1.88 -48.89 16.43
CA ILE A 41 -2.93 -48.01 16.98
C ILE A 41 -4.31 -48.67 17.02
N LYS A 42 -4.66 -49.43 15.99
CA LYS A 42 -5.93 -50.17 15.98
C LYS A 42 -6.07 -51.16 17.14
N ASN A 43 -4.95 -51.80 17.52
CA ASN A 43 -4.89 -52.87 18.49
C ASN A 43 -4.33 -52.43 19.85
N THR A 44 -4.04 -51.12 19.99
CA THR A 44 -3.43 -50.60 21.22
C THR A 44 -4.35 -50.77 22.43
N LYS A 45 -3.74 -51.16 23.56
CA LYS A 45 -4.39 -51.17 24.88
C LYS A 45 -4.26 -49.83 25.61
N GLU A 46 -3.57 -48.84 25.01
CA GLU A 46 -3.43 -47.50 25.58
C GLU A 46 -4.79 -46.86 25.72
N LYS A 47 -4.96 -46.06 26.78
CA LYS A 47 -6.25 -45.41 27.06
C LYS A 47 -6.41 -44.16 26.20
N TRP A 48 -7.36 -44.22 25.27
CA TRP A 48 -7.79 -43.06 24.52
C TRP A 48 -8.41 -42.02 25.44
N ILE A 49 -8.00 -40.75 25.31
CA ILE A 49 -8.54 -39.61 26.05
C ILE A 49 -9.75 -39.09 25.29
N TYR A 50 -10.90 -39.06 25.94
CA TYR A 50 -12.12 -38.52 25.35
C TYR A 50 -12.03 -36.98 25.25
N GLN A 51 -12.43 -36.42 24.10
CA GLN A 51 -12.45 -35.00 23.81
C GLN A 51 -13.88 -34.56 23.50
N GLU A 52 -14.28 -33.37 23.95
CA GLU A 52 -15.54 -32.78 23.50
C GLU A 52 -15.52 -32.55 21.97
N ILE A 53 -16.70 -32.75 21.33
CA ILE A 53 -16.81 -32.91 19.86
C ILE A 53 -16.43 -31.64 19.07
N ASP A 54 -16.38 -30.48 19.72
CA ASP A 54 -16.33 -29.23 18.98
C ASP A 54 -14.93 -28.71 18.63
N LYS A 55 -13.85 -29.23 19.27
CA LYS A 55 -12.52 -28.65 19.05
C LYS A 55 -11.35 -29.56 19.50
N ILE A 56 -10.32 -29.58 18.67
CA ILE A 56 -9.02 -30.21 18.99
C ILE A 56 -7.96 -29.08 19.01
N ASN A 57 -7.28 -28.92 20.14
CA ASN A 57 -6.19 -27.97 20.30
C ASN A 57 -5.08 -28.60 21.16
N PHE A 58 -3.94 -28.87 20.52
CA PHE A 58 -2.73 -29.37 21.19
C PHE A 58 -1.64 -28.28 21.28
N GLY A 59 -1.93 -27.06 20.82
CA GLY A 59 -0.95 -25.97 20.78
C GLY A 59 0.24 -26.28 19.86
N PHE A 60 1.40 -25.74 20.21
CA PHE A 60 2.67 -26.07 19.57
C PHE A 60 3.23 -27.36 20.18
N SER A 61 3.39 -28.38 19.36
CA SER A 61 3.89 -29.69 19.83
C SER A 61 4.57 -30.42 18.68
N GLU A 62 5.78 -30.91 18.92
CA GLU A 62 6.50 -31.79 17.99
C GLU A 62 6.03 -33.23 18.02
N LYS A 63 5.09 -33.55 18.93
CA LYS A 63 4.58 -34.89 19.15
C LYS A 63 3.60 -35.29 18.04
N THR A 64 3.45 -36.61 17.89
CA THR A 64 2.45 -37.17 16.99
C THR A 64 1.17 -37.48 17.77
N TYR A 65 0.06 -37.02 17.25
CA TYR A 65 -1.27 -37.26 17.82
C TYR A 65 -2.11 -38.11 16.89
N TRP A 66 -2.79 -39.08 17.47
CA TRP A 66 -3.82 -39.86 16.83
C TRP A 66 -5.18 -39.42 17.33
N ILE A 67 -6.09 -39.13 16.40
CA ILE A 67 -7.48 -38.78 16.69
C ILE A 67 -8.38 -39.87 16.13
N LYS A 68 -9.26 -40.40 16.95
CA LYS A 68 -10.26 -41.38 16.57
C LYS A 68 -11.61 -40.72 16.55
N LEU A 69 -12.24 -40.67 15.38
CA LEU A 69 -13.59 -40.19 15.18
C LEU A 69 -14.54 -41.38 15.07
N GLY A 70 -15.46 -41.51 16.01
CA GLY A 70 -16.56 -42.48 15.91
C GLY A 70 -17.65 -41.87 15.01
N LEU A 71 -18.08 -42.58 14.01
CA LEU A 71 -19.09 -42.17 13.05
C LEU A 71 -20.32 -43.10 13.09
N LYS A 72 -21.51 -42.51 12.92
CA LYS A 72 -22.76 -43.25 12.70
C LYS A 72 -23.57 -42.53 11.65
N ASN A 73 -23.87 -43.21 10.56
CA ASN A 73 -24.71 -42.63 9.50
C ASN A 73 -26.18 -43.05 9.71
N SER A 74 -27.05 -42.09 10.03
CA SER A 74 -28.51 -42.29 10.11
C SER A 74 -29.23 -41.82 8.85
N HIS A 75 -28.50 -41.38 7.80
CA HIS A 75 -29.06 -40.80 6.57
C HIS A 75 -28.95 -41.74 5.39
N PHE A 76 -29.74 -41.46 4.34
CA PHE A 76 -29.68 -42.21 3.07
C PHE A 76 -28.45 -41.89 2.22
N ASN A 77 -27.81 -40.69 2.46
CA ASN A 77 -26.59 -40.33 1.78
C ASN A 77 -25.46 -41.28 2.21
N LYS A 78 -24.67 -41.75 1.25
CA LYS A 78 -23.54 -42.64 1.46
C LYS A 78 -22.19 -41.92 1.31
N ASP A 79 -22.15 -40.82 0.55
CA ASP A 79 -20.92 -40.09 0.23
C ASP A 79 -20.71 -38.97 1.24
N TRP A 80 -19.59 -38.98 1.93
CA TRP A 80 -19.26 -38.06 3.01
C TRP A 80 -17.87 -37.46 2.83
N PHE A 81 -17.71 -36.22 3.28
CA PHE A 81 -16.48 -35.46 3.23
C PHE A 81 -16.11 -34.98 4.63
N LEU A 82 -14.97 -35.45 5.14
CA LEU A 82 -14.35 -34.94 6.35
C LEU A 82 -13.36 -33.85 5.99
N THR A 83 -13.60 -32.64 6.45
CA THR A 83 -12.76 -31.48 6.22
C THR A 83 -12.15 -31.02 7.53
N ILE A 84 -10.85 -30.72 7.52
CA ILE A 84 -10.10 -30.11 8.62
C ILE A 84 -9.95 -28.62 8.28
N ASN A 85 -10.46 -27.74 9.13
CA ASN A 85 -10.50 -26.29 8.88
C ASN A 85 -9.18 -25.54 9.15
N ASN A 86 -8.05 -26.24 9.08
CA ASN A 86 -6.72 -25.67 9.21
C ASN A 86 -5.86 -26.09 8.00
N THR A 87 -5.34 -25.09 7.26
CA THR A 87 -4.47 -25.30 6.10
C THR A 87 -2.99 -25.38 6.45
N ARG A 88 -2.63 -25.21 7.73
CA ARG A 88 -1.25 -25.03 8.20
C ARG A 88 -0.73 -26.22 9.02
N ILE A 89 -1.37 -27.38 8.94
CA ILE A 89 -0.88 -28.63 9.55
C ILE A 89 0.18 -29.23 8.62
N ASP A 90 1.35 -29.55 9.14
CA ASP A 90 2.49 -30.04 8.34
C ASP A 90 2.20 -31.40 7.72
N TYR A 91 1.77 -32.39 8.55
CA TYR A 91 1.44 -33.74 8.10
C TYR A 91 0.13 -34.16 8.72
N ILE A 92 -0.82 -34.58 7.90
CA ILE A 92 -2.08 -35.18 8.31
C ILE A 92 -2.38 -36.41 7.45
N SER A 93 -2.73 -37.51 8.08
CA SER A 93 -3.10 -38.73 7.39
C SER A 93 -4.44 -39.24 7.92
N PHE A 94 -5.32 -39.60 7.00
CA PHE A 94 -6.65 -40.11 7.28
C PHE A 94 -6.69 -41.61 6.95
N TYR A 95 -7.24 -42.43 7.85
CA TYR A 95 -7.41 -43.84 7.69
C TYR A 95 -8.85 -44.22 8.00
N PHE A 96 -9.54 -44.76 7.02
CA PHE A 96 -10.91 -45.22 7.14
C PHE A 96 -11.00 -46.72 6.88
N PHE A 97 -11.58 -47.45 7.81
CA PHE A 97 -11.72 -48.90 7.74
C PHE A 97 -13.19 -49.26 7.84
N SER A 98 -13.76 -49.75 6.74
CA SER A 98 -15.15 -50.19 6.67
C SER A 98 -15.29 -51.72 6.51
N GLY A 99 -14.18 -52.41 6.31
CA GLY A 99 -14.15 -53.84 5.97
C GLY A 99 -14.53 -54.18 4.52
N PHE A 100 -15.02 -53.16 3.77
CA PHE A 100 -15.39 -53.27 2.34
C PHE A 100 -14.61 -52.32 1.44
N ASN A 101 -14.20 -51.18 1.98
CA ASN A 101 -13.52 -50.13 1.23
C ASN A 101 -12.61 -49.34 2.17
N ASP A 102 -11.44 -49.92 2.45
CA ASP A 102 -10.44 -49.26 3.26
C ASP A 102 -9.77 -48.20 2.44
N LYS A 103 -9.68 -46.98 3.00
CA LYS A 103 -9.09 -45.81 2.32
C LYS A 103 -8.05 -45.16 3.21
N GLU A 104 -6.96 -44.74 2.59
CA GLU A 104 -5.93 -43.90 3.18
C GLU A 104 -5.71 -42.68 2.33
N PHE A 105 -5.46 -41.53 2.99
CA PHE A 105 -5.20 -40.26 2.31
C PHE A 105 -4.25 -39.41 3.15
N HIS A 106 -3.24 -38.84 2.49
CA HIS A 106 -2.25 -37.97 3.10
C HIS A 106 -2.41 -36.53 2.59
N SER A 107 -2.26 -35.56 3.48
CA SER A 107 -2.36 -34.15 3.19
C SER A 107 -1.50 -33.35 4.17
N GLY A 108 -1.45 -32.05 3.99
CA GLY A 108 -0.73 -31.11 4.86
C GLY A 108 0.24 -30.20 4.13
N ASP A 109 0.84 -29.28 4.88
CA ASP A 109 1.74 -28.27 4.32
C ASP A 109 3.02 -28.86 3.71
N TYR A 110 3.49 -30.00 4.24
CA TYR A 110 4.69 -30.72 3.77
C TYR A 110 4.36 -31.89 2.85
N THR A 111 3.12 -32.02 2.41
CA THR A 111 2.73 -33.04 1.43
C THR A 111 2.47 -32.42 0.07
N ASP A 112 2.60 -33.24 -0.98
CA ASP A 112 2.20 -32.82 -2.33
C ASP A 112 0.69 -32.56 -2.37
N ILE A 113 0.28 -31.47 -3.02
CA ILE A 113 -1.12 -31.04 -3.16
C ILE A 113 -1.77 -31.73 -4.37
N GLU A 114 -1.01 -32.46 -5.18
CA GLU A 114 -1.53 -33.11 -6.37
C GLU A 114 -2.67 -34.08 -6.02
N GLY A 115 -3.87 -33.83 -6.55
CA GLY A 115 -5.08 -34.62 -6.25
C GLY A 115 -5.89 -34.14 -5.05
N GLN A 116 -5.50 -33.07 -4.35
CA GLN A 116 -6.33 -32.50 -3.27
C GLN A 116 -7.55 -31.78 -3.86
N LEU A 117 -8.71 -31.99 -3.25
CA LEU A 117 -9.98 -31.40 -3.65
C LEU A 117 -10.11 -29.92 -3.23
N SER A 118 -9.32 -29.48 -2.27
CA SER A 118 -9.37 -28.12 -1.73
C SER A 118 -8.09 -27.75 -1.00
N ALA A 119 -7.90 -26.44 -0.71
CA ALA A 119 -6.83 -25.93 0.14
C ALA A 119 -6.85 -26.50 1.57
N TYR A 120 -8.00 -26.92 2.03
CA TYR A 120 -8.17 -27.58 3.34
C TYR A 120 -8.02 -29.10 3.19
N PRO A 121 -7.31 -29.80 4.11
CA PRO A 121 -7.26 -31.25 4.11
C PRO A 121 -8.68 -31.83 4.12
N THR A 122 -9.06 -32.49 3.03
CA THR A 122 -10.41 -33.01 2.83
C THR A 122 -10.34 -34.45 2.37
N PHE A 123 -10.95 -35.31 3.16
CA PHE A 123 -10.99 -36.75 2.94
C PHE A 123 -12.42 -37.20 2.57
N ASN A 124 -12.59 -37.89 1.45
CA ASN A 124 -13.85 -38.41 1.00
C ASN A 124 -13.97 -39.91 1.35
N PHE A 125 -15.10 -40.31 1.90
CA PHE A 125 -15.38 -41.69 2.27
C PHE A 125 -16.84 -42.05 2.07
N GLU A 126 -17.10 -43.36 1.96
CA GLU A 126 -18.46 -43.88 1.84
C GLU A 126 -18.88 -44.58 3.16
N LEU A 127 -20.02 -44.17 3.71
CA LEU A 127 -20.61 -44.79 4.89
C LEU A 127 -22.10 -45.05 4.62
N LYS A 128 -22.47 -46.34 4.55
CA LYS A 128 -23.86 -46.75 4.32
C LYS A 128 -24.76 -46.36 5.48
N LYS A 129 -26.06 -46.26 5.23
CA LYS A 129 -27.06 -45.97 6.25
C LYS A 129 -27.01 -47.05 7.34
N ASP A 130 -27.18 -46.63 8.61
CA ASP A 130 -27.16 -47.40 9.85
C ASP A 130 -25.83 -48.08 10.18
N TYR A 131 -24.76 -47.84 9.40
CA TYR A 131 -23.43 -48.32 9.70
C TYR A 131 -22.70 -47.38 10.66
N LYS A 132 -21.87 -48.02 11.52
CA LYS A 132 -20.90 -47.34 12.38
C LYS A 132 -19.50 -47.62 11.85
N ALA A 133 -18.65 -46.62 11.86
CA ALA A 133 -17.23 -46.75 11.49
C ALA A 133 -16.36 -45.82 12.31
N ASN A 134 -15.06 -46.05 12.29
CA ASN A 134 -14.09 -45.15 12.88
C ASN A 134 -13.17 -44.59 11.77
N ILE A 135 -12.90 -43.27 11.83
CA ILE A 135 -11.79 -42.69 11.11
C ILE A 135 -10.66 -42.42 12.11
N TYR A 136 -9.46 -42.81 11.74
CA TYR A 136 -8.26 -42.46 12.48
C TYR A 136 -7.52 -41.36 11.71
N ILE A 137 -7.13 -40.33 12.44
CA ILE A 137 -6.40 -39.18 11.86
C ILE A 137 -5.07 -39.13 12.61
N LYS A 138 -3.96 -39.24 11.88
CA LYS A 138 -2.61 -39.01 12.39
C LYS A 138 -2.21 -37.59 12.09
N VAL A 139 -1.79 -36.83 13.11
CA VAL A 139 -1.37 -35.43 12.96
C VAL A 139 0.01 -35.26 13.57
N LYS A 140 0.90 -34.61 12.81
CA LYS A 140 2.22 -34.17 13.27
C LYS A 140 2.50 -32.81 12.67
N SER A 141 2.91 -31.83 13.49
CA SER A 141 3.18 -30.46 13.00
C SER A 141 4.14 -29.72 13.93
N ASP A 142 5.06 -28.94 13.32
CA ASP A 142 5.84 -27.91 14.01
C ASP A 142 5.02 -26.63 14.23
N SER A 143 3.90 -26.50 13.51
CA SER A 143 2.94 -25.40 13.64
C SER A 143 1.93 -25.72 14.73
N GLN A 144 1.11 -24.75 15.11
CA GLN A 144 0.03 -24.97 16.05
C GLN A 144 -0.97 -26.03 15.53
N ILE A 145 -1.21 -27.05 16.35
CA ILE A 145 -2.21 -28.09 16.06
C ILE A 145 -3.54 -27.66 16.69
N ASP A 146 -4.35 -26.97 15.90
CA ASP A 146 -5.66 -26.47 16.30
C ASP A 146 -6.62 -26.60 15.10
N PHE A 147 -7.67 -27.43 15.23
CA PHE A 147 -8.64 -27.63 14.16
C PHE A 147 -9.95 -28.22 14.65
N GLN A 148 -10.98 -28.10 13.82
CA GLN A 148 -12.27 -28.74 13.98
C GLN A 148 -12.49 -29.73 12.84
N PRO A 149 -12.72 -31.02 13.13
CA PRO A 149 -13.14 -31.98 12.13
C PRO A 149 -14.62 -31.78 11.80
N ILE A 150 -14.92 -31.51 10.54
CA ILE A 150 -16.29 -31.23 10.07
C ILE A 150 -16.66 -32.26 9.00
N VAL A 151 -17.73 -33.01 9.25
CA VAL A 151 -18.26 -33.99 8.29
C VAL A 151 -19.50 -33.46 7.61
N ARG A 152 -19.51 -33.49 6.27
CA ARG A 152 -20.61 -33.05 5.42
C ARG A 152 -20.96 -34.12 4.40
N ASN A 153 -22.24 -34.24 4.02
CA ASN A 153 -22.59 -35.02 2.84
C ASN A 153 -22.18 -34.29 1.54
N GLY A 154 -22.16 -34.99 0.41
CA GLY A 154 -21.69 -34.45 -0.86
C GLY A 154 -22.40 -33.17 -1.29
N ILE A 155 -23.72 -33.05 -1.06
CA ILE A 155 -24.50 -31.85 -1.41
C ILE A 155 -24.11 -30.68 -0.52
N GLU A 156 -24.01 -30.90 0.79
CA GLU A 156 -23.60 -29.85 1.76
C GLU A 156 -22.16 -29.42 1.55
N TYR A 157 -21.26 -30.36 1.24
CA TYR A 157 -19.88 -30.04 0.90
C TYR A 157 -19.78 -29.21 -0.38
N GLY A 158 -20.55 -29.55 -1.43
CA GLY A 158 -20.60 -28.78 -2.67
C GLY A 158 -21.05 -27.33 -2.41
N LYS A 159 -22.16 -27.14 -1.70
CA LYS A 159 -22.66 -25.81 -1.33
C LYS A 159 -21.65 -25.01 -0.48
N TYR A 160 -21.00 -25.67 0.49
CA TYR A 160 -19.97 -25.04 1.31
C TYR A 160 -18.75 -24.62 0.49
N SER A 161 -18.26 -25.50 -0.38
CA SER A 161 -17.10 -25.24 -1.24
C SER A 161 -17.38 -24.08 -2.22
N GLU A 162 -18.56 -24.09 -2.84
CA GLU A 162 -19.02 -23.02 -3.74
C GLU A 162 -19.12 -21.68 -3.02
N LYS A 163 -19.80 -21.62 -1.88
CA LYS A 163 -19.93 -20.39 -1.08
C LYS A 163 -18.57 -19.85 -0.65
N ARG A 164 -17.65 -20.70 -0.21
CA ARG A 164 -16.30 -20.32 0.15
C ARG A 164 -15.53 -19.77 -1.04
N TYR A 165 -15.62 -20.44 -2.19
CA TYR A 165 -14.96 -19.98 -3.42
C TYR A 165 -15.42 -18.58 -3.82
N TYR A 166 -16.74 -18.34 -3.89
CA TYR A 166 -17.26 -17.01 -4.22
C TYR A 166 -16.87 -15.95 -3.19
N PHE A 167 -16.86 -16.30 -1.90
CA PHE A 167 -16.43 -15.39 -0.86
C PHE A 167 -14.96 -14.97 -1.05
N HIS A 168 -14.05 -15.93 -1.26
CA HIS A 168 -12.64 -15.62 -1.50
C HIS A 168 -12.43 -14.83 -2.81
N LEU A 169 -13.16 -15.16 -3.87
CA LEU A 169 -13.10 -14.47 -5.15
C LEU A 169 -13.50 -12.98 -4.99
N ILE A 170 -14.63 -12.70 -4.35
CA ILE A 170 -15.09 -11.33 -4.10
C ILE A 170 -14.09 -10.61 -3.19
N TYR A 171 -13.63 -11.25 -2.14
CA TYR A 171 -12.69 -10.69 -1.19
C TYR A 171 -11.38 -10.28 -1.86
N PHE A 172 -10.76 -11.17 -2.62
CA PHE A 172 -9.52 -10.90 -3.33
C PHE A 172 -9.70 -9.91 -4.46
N PHE A 173 -10.86 -9.91 -5.12
CA PHE A 173 -11.19 -8.90 -6.13
C PHE A 173 -11.18 -7.48 -5.52
N ILE A 174 -11.78 -7.30 -4.35
CA ILE A 174 -11.76 -6.01 -3.63
C ILE A 174 -10.31 -5.56 -3.37
N PHE A 175 -9.44 -6.44 -2.89
CA PHE A 175 -8.02 -6.12 -2.70
C PHE A 175 -7.32 -5.69 -3.99
N ILE A 176 -7.54 -6.42 -5.09
CA ILE A 176 -6.96 -6.12 -6.40
C ILE A 176 -7.39 -4.73 -6.87
N VAL A 177 -8.67 -4.38 -6.71
CA VAL A 177 -9.19 -3.05 -7.05
C VAL A 177 -8.50 -1.95 -6.23
N PHE A 178 -8.31 -2.16 -4.92
CA PHE A 178 -7.59 -1.19 -4.08
C PHE A 178 -6.12 -1.07 -4.47
N ILE A 179 -5.42 -2.18 -4.70
CA ILE A 179 -4.02 -2.18 -5.16
C ILE A 179 -3.89 -1.44 -6.50
N ALA A 180 -4.76 -1.74 -7.46
CA ALA A 180 -4.77 -1.07 -8.77
C ALA A 180 -5.01 0.45 -8.62
N SER A 181 -5.97 0.86 -7.80
CA SER A 181 -6.24 2.28 -7.51
C SER A 181 -5.01 2.99 -6.93
N GLN A 182 -4.34 2.39 -5.94
CA GLN A 182 -3.14 2.98 -5.35
C GLN A 182 -1.94 2.98 -6.30
N THR A 183 -1.82 1.96 -7.16
CA THR A 183 -0.79 1.90 -8.19
C THR A 183 -0.98 3.02 -9.23
N ILE A 184 -2.22 3.31 -9.63
CA ILE A 184 -2.53 4.45 -10.52
C ILE A 184 -2.14 5.76 -9.85
N ASN A 185 -2.44 5.95 -8.57
CA ASN A 185 -2.04 7.14 -7.80
C ASN A 185 -0.50 7.28 -7.77
N LEU A 186 0.22 6.19 -7.59
CA LEU A 186 1.68 6.17 -7.56
C LEU A 186 2.29 6.55 -8.92
N ILE A 187 1.72 6.07 -10.02
CA ILE A 187 2.15 6.40 -11.39
C ILE A 187 1.85 7.87 -11.73
N SER A 188 0.72 8.39 -11.24
CA SER A 188 0.30 9.78 -11.48
C SER A 188 1.17 10.81 -10.78
N GLY A 189 1.80 10.45 -9.66
CA GLY A 189 2.73 11.31 -8.93
C GLY A 189 3.41 10.52 -7.81
N TYR A 190 4.74 10.40 -7.88
CA TYR A 190 5.49 9.66 -6.87
C TYR A 190 5.35 10.30 -5.48
N ASP A 191 4.72 9.58 -4.57
CA ASP A 191 4.66 9.90 -3.14
C ASP A 191 5.13 8.67 -2.33
N LYS A 192 6.14 8.83 -1.50
CA LYS A 192 6.68 7.77 -0.65
C LYS A 192 5.61 7.12 0.22
N MET A 193 4.66 7.92 0.72
CA MET A 193 3.57 7.42 1.53
C MET A 193 2.66 6.47 0.73
N VAL A 194 2.28 6.84 -0.49
CA VAL A 194 1.48 5.99 -1.40
C VAL A 194 2.24 4.73 -1.75
N PHE A 195 3.54 4.82 -2.00
CA PHE A 195 4.40 3.66 -2.26
C PHE A 195 4.37 2.66 -1.10
N TYR A 196 4.62 3.11 0.13
CA TYR A 196 4.62 2.21 1.30
C TYR A 196 3.24 1.60 1.58
N TYR A 197 2.18 2.37 1.37
CA TYR A 197 0.82 1.86 1.51
C TYR A 197 0.48 0.82 0.45
N THR A 198 0.87 1.05 -0.81
CA THR A 198 0.68 0.08 -1.90
C THR A 198 1.44 -1.22 -1.62
N ALA A 199 2.69 -1.13 -1.17
CA ALA A 199 3.48 -2.28 -0.77
C ALA A 199 2.83 -3.05 0.40
N PHE A 200 2.35 -2.35 1.42
CA PHE A 200 1.57 -2.95 2.52
C PHE A 200 0.35 -3.73 1.99
N LEU A 201 -0.42 -3.17 1.06
CA LEU A 201 -1.58 -3.84 0.46
C LEU A 201 -1.18 -5.11 -0.31
N ILE A 202 -0.12 -5.04 -1.11
CA ILE A 202 0.38 -6.18 -1.89
C ILE A 202 0.81 -7.32 -0.97
N PHE A 203 1.59 -7.03 0.08
CA PHE A 203 2.06 -8.06 1.00
C PHE A 203 0.95 -8.57 1.92
N SER A 204 -0.01 -7.74 2.32
CA SER A 204 -1.20 -8.18 3.07
C SER A 204 -2.09 -9.09 2.23
N PHE A 205 -2.30 -8.77 0.94
CA PHE A 205 -2.98 -9.63 -0.01
C PHE A 205 -2.26 -10.98 -0.14
N SER A 206 -0.94 -10.96 -0.37
CA SER A 206 -0.12 -12.17 -0.51
C SER A 206 -0.18 -13.04 0.75
N TYR A 207 -0.09 -12.43 1.94
CA TYR A 207 -0.24 -13.12 3.22
C TYR A 207 -1.57 -13.86 3.33
N LEU A 208 -2.70 -13.16 3.07
CA LEU A 208 -4.02 -13.77 3.18
C LEU A 208 -4.27 -14.84 2.11
N PHE A 209 -3.82 -14.60 0.88
CA PHE A 209 -3.94 -15.54 -0.22
C PHE A 209 -3.21 -16.85 0.05
N LEU A 210 -2.04 -16.77 0.69
CA LEU A 210 -1.28 -17.94 1.14
C LEU A 210 -1.87 -18.57 2.42
N TYR A 211 -2.36 -17.75 3.35
CA TYR A 211 -2.96 -18.22 4.60
C TYR A 211 -4.18 -19.13 4.38
N TYR A 212 -5.06 -18.74 3.46
CA TYR A 212 -6.24 -19.55 3.11
C TYR A 212 -5.93 -20.71 2.16
N GLY A 213 -4.68 -20.87 1.76
CA GLY A 213 -4.18 -21.98 0.96
C GLY A 213 -4.46 -21.87 -0.54
N ASP A 214 -5.28 -20.93 -0.98
CA ASP A 214 -5.61 -20.75 -2.41
C ASP A 214 -4.36 -20.40 -3.23
N GLY A 215 -3.47 -19.58 -2.69
CA GLY A 215 -2.19 -19.24 -3.31
C GLY A 215 -1.27 -20.44 -3.47
N ASN A 216 -1.27 -21.35 -2.50
CA ASN A 216 -0.46 -22.55 -2.55
C ASN A 216 -0.93 -23.50 -3.64
N LEU A 217 -2.25 -23.64 -3.84
CA LEU A 217 -2.83 -24.47 -4.89
C LEU A 217 -2.52 -23.95 -6.30
N ILE A 218 -2.54 -22.61 -6.48
CA ILE A 218 -2.43 -22.00 -7.80
C ILE A 218 -0.97 -21.75 -8.19
N LEU A 219 -0.16 -21.19 -7.28
CA LEU A 219 1.16 -20.68 -7.61
C LEU A 219 2.28 -21.71 -7.42
N TRP A 220 2.25 -22.47 -6.32
CA TRP A 220 3.35 -23.38 -5.94
C TRP A 220 2.85 -24.73 -5.44
N PRO A 221 2.12 -25.49 -6.23
CA PRO A 221 1.52 -26.77 -5.76
C PRO A 221 2.57 -27.79 -5.31
N LYS A 222 3.77 -27.77 -5.89
CA LYS A 222 4.84 -28.75 -5.62
C LYS A 222 6.04 -28.23 -4.81
N ASN A 223 6.15 -26.92 -4.59
CA ASN A 223 7.32 -26.34 -3.91
C ASN A 223 7.03 -26.07 -2.43
N ILE A 224 7.30 -27.06 -1.59
CA ILE A 224 7.06 -27.03 -0.13
C ILE A 224 7.80 -25.86 0.55
N TYR A 225 9.05 -25.59 0.15
CA TYR A 225 9.85 -24.52 0.76
C TYR A 225 9.24 -23.13 0.47
N LEU A 226 8.90 -22.84 -0.78
CA LEU A 226 8.27 -21.58 -1.15
C LEU A 226 6.91 -21.42 -0.48
N LYS A 227 6.10 -22.47 -0.48
CA LYS A 227 4.79 -22.52 0.17
C LYS A 227 4.86 -22.06 1.63
N ASN A 228 5.81 -22.58 2.39
CA ASN A 228 5.95 -22.27 3.81
C ASN A 228 6.66 -20.95 4.09
N SER A 229 7.74 -20.65 3.36
CA SER A 229 8.52 -19.45 3.62
C SER A 229 7.81 -18.16 3.19
N LEU A 230 7.15 -18.15 2.02
CA LEU A 230 6.50 -16.95 1.49
C LEU A 230 5.33 -16.48 2.35
N PHE A 231 4.63 -17.37 3.02
CA PHE A 231 3.59 -17.01 3.98
C PHE A 231 4.14 -16.07 5.08
N PHE A 232 5.20 -16.51 5.79
CA PHE A 232 5.80 -15.75 6.87
C PHE A 232 6.48 -14.47 6.38
N VAL A 233 7.17 -14.53 5.24
CA VAL A 233 7.83 -13.37 4.60
C VAL A 233 6.80 -12.32 4.21
N SER A 234 5.67 -12.73 3.62
CA SER A 234 4.61 -11.78 3.23
C SER A 234 4.02 -11.07 4.44
N ALA A 235 3.82 -11.79 5.56
CA ALA A 235 3.33 -11.20 6.80
C ALA A 235 4.32 -10.19 7.40
N SER A 236 5.60 -10.55 7.48
CA SER A 236 6.65 -9.67 8.01
C SER A 236 6.83 -8.42 7.15
N LEU A 237 6.85 -8.57 5.82
CA LEU A 237 6.93 -7.42 4.89
C LEU A 237 5.68 -6.54 4.95
N ALA A 238 4.49 -7.10 5.15
CA ALA A 238 3.28 -6.30 5.36
C ALA A 238 3.43 -5.40 6.60
N LEU A 239 3.87 -5.96 7.73
CA LEU A 239 4.11 -5.19 8.96
C LEU A 239 5.19 -4.13 8.77
N LEU A 240 6.29 -4.46 8.11
CA LEU A 240 7.37 -3.52 7.76
C LEU A 240 6.84 -2.32 6.98
N PHE A 241 6.16 -2.57 5.87
CA PHE A 241 5.65 -1.50 5.01
C PHE A 241 4.52 -0.70 5.66
N PHE A 242 3.74 -1.31 6.54
CA PHE A 242 2.77 -0.61 7.37
C PHE A 242 3.44 0.42 8.31
N ILE A 243 4.55 0.06 8.95
CA ILE A 243 5.30 0.99 9.81
C ILE A 243 6.01 2.09 8.99
N CYS A 244 6.55 1.75 7.81
CA CYS A 244 7.08 2.75 6.88
C CYS A 244 5.99 3.74 6.43
N PHE A 245 4.81 3.24 6.10
CA PHE A 245 3.64 4.06 5.80
C PHE A 245 3.26 4.98 6.96
N MET A 246 3.17 4.43 8.18
CA MET A 246 2.84 5.21 9.39
C MET A 246 3.88 6.32 9.64
N LYS A 247 5.17 6.03 9.44
CA LYS A 247 6.25 7.01 9.56
C LYS A 247 6.04 8.22 8.65
N GLU A 248 5.75 7.99 7.37
CA GLU A 248 5.51 9.03 6.38
C GLU A 248 4.17 9.74 6.59
N TYR A 249 3.11 8.98 6.92
CA TYR A 249 1.78 9.54 7.17
C TYR A 249 1.81 10.54 8.32
N LEU A 250 2.45 10.20 9.43
CA LEU A 250 2.59 11.06 10.61
C LEU A 250 3.66 12.13 10.45
N ARG A 251 4.48 12.09 9.39
CA ARG A 251 5.66 12.95 9.23
C ARG A 251 6.50 12.94 10.52
N SER A 252 6.74 11.72 11.04
CA SER A 252 7.29 11.51 12.40
C SER A 252 8.70 12.06 12.55
N GLU A 253 9.46 12.14 11.45
CA GLU A 253 10.80 12.72 11.41
C GLU A 253 10.78 14.21 11.78
N GLU A 254 9.79 14.94 11.27
CA GLU A 254 9.64 16.38 11.46
C GLU A 254 8.97 16.73 12.78
N PHE A 255 7.85 16.05 13.11
CA PHE A 255 7.00 16.44 14.23
C PHE A 255 7.27 15.64 15.52
N PHE A 256 7.83 14.42 15.42
CA PHE A 256 7.96 13.51 16.56
C PHE A 256 9.29 12.74 16.57
N PRO A 257 10.45 13.41 16.69
CA PRO A 257 11.78 12.79 16.50
C PRO A 257 12.08 11.66 17.49
N LYS A 258 11.52 11.70 18.70
CA LYS A 258 11.67 10.60 19.68
C LYS A 258 10.90 9.35 19.22
N PHE A 259 9.69 9.54 18.71
CA PHE A 259 8.88 8.45 18.17
C PHE A 259 9.47 7.90 16.88
N ASN A 260 10.00 8.76 16.02
CA ASN A 260 10.68 8.37 14.79
C ASN A 260 11.87 7.41 15.04
N ARG A 261 12.61 7.59 16.14
CA ARG A 261 13.69 6.65 16.54
C ARG A 261 13.15 5.24 16.83
N ILE A 262 11.99 5.15 17.49
CA ILE A 262 11.32 3.85 17.76
C ILE A 262 10.89 3.20 16.45
N LEU A 263 10.33 3.95 15.52
CA LEU A 263 9.93 3.44 14.20
C LEU A 263 11.14 2.92 13.42
N ASN A 264 12.25 3.67 13.40
CA ASN A 264 13.48 3.24 12.72
C ASN A 264 14.06 1.96 13.33
N PHE A 265 14.04 1.84 14.66
CA PHE A 265 14.45 0.60 15.33
C PHE A 265 13.57 -0.58 14.92
N TYR A 266 12.25 -0.40 14.89
CA TYR A 266 11.34 -1.46 14.43
C TYR A 266 11.61 -1.85 12.96
N ILE A 267 11.84 -0.89 12.09
CA ILE A 267 12.14 -1.16 10.66
C ILE A 267 13.39 -2.05 10.54
N ILE A 268 14.45 -1.73 11.28
CA ILE A 268 15.68 -2.54 11.30
C ILE A 268 15.38 -3.94 11.86
N PHE A 269 14.65 -4.02 12.97
CA PHE A 269 14.27 -5.29 13.60
C PHE A 269 13.46 -6.16 12.61
N SER A 270 12.46 -5.59 11.93
CA SER A 270 11.61 -6.32 10.97
C SER A 270 12.40 -6.77 9.73
N LEU A 271 13.35 -5.98 9.24
CA LEU A 271 14.25 -6.40 8.15
C LEU A 271 15.11 -7.59 8.56
N VAL A 272 15.69 -7.56 9.76
CA VAL A 272 16.49 -8.67 10.30
C VAL A 272 15.61 -9.91 10.49
N SER A 273 14.42 -9.74 11.06
CA SER A 273 13.45 -10.83 11.26
C SER A 273 13.02 -11.45 9.93
N THR A 274 12.70 -10.66 8.91
CA THR A 274 12.38 -11.14 7.56
C THR A 274 13.54 -11.97 6.98
N PHE A 275 14.78 -11.51 7.16
CA PHE A 275 15.96 -12.27 6.72
C PHE A 275 16.10 -13.60 7.47
N VAL A 276 15.91 -13.63 8.78
CA VAL A 276 15.95 -14.86 9.58
C VAL A 276 14.84 -15.84 9.17
N ILE A 277 13.64 -15.34 8.85
CA ILE A 277 12.51 -16.14 8.35
C ILE A 277 12.86 -16.83 7.02
N LEU A 278 13.65 -16.21 6.17
CA LEU A 278 14.12 -16.79 4.90
C LEU A 278 15.14 -17.91 5.09
N LEU A 279 15.82 -17.97 6.23
CA LEU A 279 16.75 -19.06 6.50
C LEU A 279 15.99 -20.37 6.79
N PRO A 280 16.61 -21.55 6.56
CA PRO A 280 16.02 -22.81 6.98
C PRO A 280 15.84 -22.83 8.50
N SER A 281 14.61 -22.70 8.96
CA SER A 281 14.24 -22.69 10.37
C SER A 281 12.90 -23.40 10.56
N SER A 282 12.62 -23.85 11.79
CA SER A 282 11.33 -24.45 12.11
C SER A 282 10.19 -23.43 12.01
N ASN A 283 8.99 -23.89 11.73
CA ASN A 283 7.80 -23.04 11.72
C ASN A 283 7.52 -22.42 13.10
N PHE A 284 7.95 -23.08 14.17
CA PHE A 284 7.88 -22.52 15.53
C PHE A 284 8.69 -21.21 15.64
N VAL A 285 9.96 -21.20 15.22
CA VAL A 285 10.82 -20.00 15.25
C VAL A 285 10.22 -18.89 14.41
N ARG A 286 9.76 -19.20 13.19
CA ARG A 286 9.11 -18.25 12.29
C ARG A 286 7.85 -17.66 12.92
N SER A 287 7.03 -18.48 13.56
CA SER A 287 5.82 -18.05 14.27
C SER A 287 6.12 -17.12 15.43
N VAL A 288 7.12 -17.44 16.25
CA VAL A 288 7.55 -16.59 17.39
C VAL A 288 8.03 -15.23 16.91
N LEU A 289 8.84 -15.19 15.83
CA LEU A 289 9.29 -13.92 15.23
C LEU A 289 8.10 -13.10 14.75
N LEU A 290 7.17 -13.70 14.02
CA LEU A 290 6.00 -13.00 13.48
C LEU A 290 5.07 -12.48 14.59
N ILE A 291 4.85 -13.25 15.65
CA ILE A 291 4.07 -12.80 16.82
C ILE A 291 4.76 -11.60 17.48
N THR A 292 6.09 -11.67 17.66
CA THR A 292 6.86 -10.58 18.24
C THR A 292 6.76 -9.31 17.39
N GLU A 293 6.93 -9.43 16.08
CA GLU A 293 6.75 -8.30 15.14
C GLU A 293 5.35 -7.69 15.24
N GLY A 294 4.32 -8.53 15.18
CA GLY A 294 2.92 -8.07 15.23
C GLY A 294 2.59 -7.39 16.56
N THR A 295 3.08 -7.94 17.69
CA THR A 295 2.90 -7.34 19.01
C THR A 295 3.59 -5.96 19.11
N LEU A 296 4.83 -5.86 18.66
CA LEU A 296 5.55 -4.59 18.61
C LEU A 296 4.85 -3.57 17.69
N ALA A 297 4.38 -4.00 16.53
CA ALA A 297 3.61 -3.16 15.62
C ALA A 297 2.33 -2.61 16.27
N CYS A 298 1.62 -3.43 17.06
CA CYS A 298 0.46 -2.98 17.83
C CYS A 298 0.82 -1.91 18.85
N PHE A 299 1.87 -2.10 19.66
CA PHE A 299 2.32 -1.09 20.62
C PHE A 299 2.74 0.21 19.96
N ILE A 300 3.46 0.13 18.84
CA ILE A 300 3.90 1.29 18.07
C ILE A 300 2.69 2.02 17.49
N SER A 301 1.69 1.29 16.98
CA SER A 301 0.45 1.88 16.43
C SER A 301 -0.35 2.61 17.51
N ILE A 302 -0.47 2.04 18.71
CA ILE A 302 -1.12 2.69 19.86
C ILE A 302 -0.37 3.98 20.24
N ALA A 303 0.97 3.94 20.25
CA ALA A 303 1.78 5.12 20.47
C ALA A 303 1.58 6.17 19.37
N GLY A 304 1.45 5.74 18.11
CA GLY A 304 1.12 6.58 16.95
C GLY A 304 -0.22 7.29 17.11
N VAL A 305 -1.25 6.59 17.59
CA VAL A 305 -2.56 7.19 17.93
C VAL A 305 -2.40 8.29 19.00
N LYS A 306 -1.68 8.03 20.09
CA LYS A 306 -1.44 9.03 21.15
C LYS A 306 -0.71 10.27 20.60
N VAL A 307 0.26 10.06 19.73
CA VAL A 307 1.01 11.13 19.06
C VAL A 307 0.11 11.94 18.15
N SER A 308 -0.76 11.28 17.37
CA SER A 308 -1.74 11.90 16.49
C SER A 308 -2.73 12.79 17.25
N LEU A 309 -3.22 12.32 18.39
CA LEU A 309 -4.17 13.06 19.25
C LEU A 309 -3.50 14.33 19.83
N LYS A 310 -2.22 14.29 20.20
CA LYS A 310 -1.47 15.46 20.69
C LYS A 310 -1.24 16.50 19.59
N GLY A 311 -1.06 16.09 18.36
CA GLY A 311 -0.80 16.97 17.22
C GLY A 311 -1.98 17.83 16.79
N ARG A 312 -3.21 17.59 17.28
CA ARG A 312 -4.48 18.32 17.00
C ARG A 312 -4.79 18.54 15.52
N LYS A 313 -4.14 17.81 14.61
CA LYS A 313 -4.43 17.92 13.18
C LYS A 313 -5.60 16.97 12.82
N ARG A 314 -6.65 17.51 12.21
CA ARG A 314 -7.88 16.75 11.87
C ARG A 314 -7.62 15.47 11.06
N TRP A 315 -6.68 15.51 10.13
CA TRP A 315 -6.32 14.35 9.31
C TRP A 315 -5.65 13.22 10.11
N SER A 316 -4.95 13.53 11.20
CA SER A 316 -4.31 12.50 12.04
C SER A 316 -5.34 11.69 12.85
N LEU A 317 -6.50 12.26 13.16
CA LEU A 317 -7.59 11.55 13.84
C LEU A 317 -8.22 10.48 12.95
N LEU A 318 -8.37 10.74 11.64
CA LEU A 318 -8.89 9.76 10.70
C LEU A 318 -7.97 8.54 10.55
N PHE A 319 -6.68 8.71 10.79
CA PHE A 319 -5.73 7.61 10.84
C PHE A 319 -5.85 6.78 12.13
N ALA A 320 -6.25 7.40 13.24
CA ALA A 320 -6.32 6.72 14.52
C ALA A 320 -7.43 5.66 14.58
N THR A 321 -8.57 5.90 13.92
CA THR A 321 -9.75 5.02 13.97
C THR A 321 -9.48 3.62 13.40
N PRO A 322 -8.97 3.47 12.14
CA PRO A 322 -8.63 2.16 11.60
C PRO A 322 -7.55 1.46 12.43
N LEU A 323 -6.54 2.19 12.92
CA LEU A 323 -5.48 1.60 13.74
C LEU A 323 -5.99 0.95 15.02
N ILE A 324 -6.97 1.53 15.69
CA ILE A 324 -7.55 0.93 16.90
C ILE A 324 -8.23 -0.39 16.54
N PHE A 325 -9.00 -0.40 15.48
CA PHE A 325 -9.74 -1.60 15.03
C PHE A 325 -8.78 -2.71 14.59
N SER A 326 -7.81 -2.40 13.75
CA SER A 326 -6.73 -3.30 13.32
C SER A 326 -5.98 -3.93 14.50
N ASN A 327 -5.54 -3.10 15.45
CA ASN A 327 -4.78 -3.58 16.60
C ASN A 327 -5.57 -4.56 17.46
N VAL A 328 -6.84 -4.27 17.72
CA VAL A 328 -7.74 -5.17 18.47
C VAL A 328 -7.86 -6.50 17.72
N SER A 329 -8.04 -6.47 16.41
CA SER A 329 -8.16 -7.67 15.57
C SER A 329 -6.87 -8.51 15.56
N VAL A 330 -5.71 -7.87 15.44
CA VAL A 330 -4.41 -8.56 15.49
C VAL A 330 -4.17 -9.19 16.86
N LEU A 331 -4.47 -8.48 17.95
CA LEU A 331 -4.30 -9.00 19.31
C LEU A 331 -5.24 -10.19 19.59
N ILE A 332 -6.50 -10.12 19.14
CA ILE A 332 -7.44 -11.25 19.25
C ILE A 332 -6.93 -12.44 18.45
N TYR A 333 -6.48 -12.22 17.22
CA TYR A 333 -5.91 -13.26 16.38
C TYR A 333 -4.69 -13.93 17.03
N GLN A 334 -3.74 -13.13 17.56
CA GLN A 334 -2.55 -13.65 18.26
C GLN A 334 -2.91 -14.40 19.54
N ALA A 335 -3.86 -13.88 20.32
CA ALA A 335 -4.35 -14.56 21.53
C ALA A 335 -5.04 -15.90 21.20
N THR A 336 -5.78 -15.96 20.09
CA THR A 336 -6.35 -17.22 19.58
C THR A 336 -5.24 -18.17 19.12
N PHE A 337 -4.25 -17.66 18.40
CA PHE A 337 -3.11 -18.43 17.95
C PHE A 337 -2.29 -19.02 19.13
N LEU A 338 -2.15 -18.29 20.23
CA LEU A 338 -1.50 -18.75 21.46
C LEU A 338 -2.40 -19.66 22.33
N GLY A 339 -3.64 -19.92 21.91
CA GLY A 339 -4.59 -20.74 22.67
C GLY A 339 -5.22 -20.02 23.88
N ILE A 340 -5.00 -18.71 24.04
CA ILE A 340 -5.58 -17.90 25.13
C ILE A 340 -7.08 -17.68 24.89
N PHE A 341 -7.47 -17.37 23.65
CA PHE A 341 -8.86 -17.30 23.24
C PHE A 341 -9.30 -18.57 22.50
N PRO A 342 -10.59 -18.92 22.58
CA PRO A 342 -11.11 -20.07 21.84
C PRO A 342 -11.02 -19.81 20.33
N HIS A 343 -10.66 -20.84 19.58
CA HIS A 343 -10.66 -20.83 18.12
C HIS A 343 -12.08 -21.00 17.62
N THR A 344 -12.76 -19.89 17.37
CA THR A 344 -14.10 -19.83 16.78
C THR A 344 -14.01 -19.33 15.33
N ASP A 345 -15.07 -19.47 14.56
CA ASP A 345 -15.14 -18.89 13.23
C ASP A 345 -14.89 -17.36 13.23
N LEU A 346 -15.33 -16.68 14.28
CA LEU A 346 -15.09 -15.24 14.42
C LEU A 346 -13.60 -14.95 14.70
N THR A 347 -13.00 -15.60 15.68
CA THR A 347 -11.62 -15.32 16.09
C THR A 347 -10.60 -15.75 15.05
N SER A 348 -10.84 -16.85 14.32
CA SER A 348 -9.96 -17.32 13.24
C SER A 348 -10.03 -16.45 11.98
N LYS A 349 -11.18 -15.80 11.73
CA LYS A 349 -11.42 -14.97 10.55
C LYS A 349 -11.37 -13.47 10.85
N ILE A 350 -11.02 -13.06 12.07
CA ILE A 350 -11.10 -11.65 12.48
C ILE A 350 -10.24 -10.73 11.60
N LEU A 351 -9.05 -11.18 11.16
CA LEU A 351 -8.20 -10.44 10.24
C LEU A 351 -8.83 -10.32 8.84
N LEU A 352 -9.59 -11.34 8.41
CA LEU A 352 -10.30 -11.32 7.14
C LEU A 352 -11.36 -10.22 7.11
N TRP A 353 -12.01 -9.94 8.22
CA TRP A 353 -13.03 -8.90 8.33
C TRP A 353 -12.43 -7.52 8.60
N SER A 354 -11.36 -7.45 9.41
CA SER A 354 -10.76 -6.17 9.79
C SER A 354 -10.01 -5.49 8.66
N LEU A 355 -9.22 -6.24 7.89
CA LEU A 355 -8.35 -5.66 6.85
C LEU A 355 -9.10 -4.87 5.75
N PRO A 356 -10.21 -5.34 5.15
CA PRO A 356 -10.96 -4.53 4.18
C PRO A 356 -11.54 -3.25 4.78
N ILE A 357 -11.98 -3.31 6.06
CA ILE A 357 -12.51 -2.14 6.78
C ILE A 357 -11.38 -1.12 6.97
N ASP A 358 -10.21 -1.57 7.41
CA ASP A 358 -9.04 -0.72 7.59
C ASP A 358 -8.59 -0.08 6.27
N ILE A 359 -8.51 -0.87 5.21
CA ILE A 359 -8.17 -0.40 3.86
C ILE A 359 -9.15 0.67 3.40
N PHE A 360 -10.44 0.46 3.59
CA PHE A 360 -11.49 1.42 3.23
C PHE A 360 -11.36 2.72 4.04
N LEU A 361 -11.20 2.63 5.36
CA LEU A 361 -11.06 3.80 6.24
C LEU A 361 -9.76 4.58 5.96
N ILE A 362 -8.64 3.89 5.74
CA ILE A 362 -7.37 4.52 5.36
C ILE A 362 -7.51 5.21 4.00
N SER A 363 -8.19 4.59 3.04
CA SER A 363 -8.42 5.20 1.72
C SER A 363 -9.25 6.48 1.81
N ILE A 364 -10.28 6.52 2.66
CA ILE A 364 -11.01 7.76 2.97
C ILE A 364 -10.08 8.80 3.59
N GLY A 365 -9.22 8.39 4.52
CA GLY A 365 -8.21 9.25 5.13
C GLY A 365 -7.25 9.87 4.10
N PHE A 366 -6.85 9.12 3.08
CA PHE A 366 -6.04 9.62 1.96
C PHE A 366 -6.75 10.71 1.17
N VAL A 367 -7.99 10.45 0.74
CA VAL A 367 -8.79 11.42 -0.02
C VAL A 367 -8.97 12.70 0.79
N TYR A 368 -9.36 12.58 2.06
CA TYR A 368 -9.55 13.72 2.94
C TYR A 368 -8.25 14.53 3.15
N ARG A 369 -7.12 13.84 3.39
CA ARG A 369 -5.80 14.50 3.50
C ARG A 369 -5.44 15.25 2.21
N HIS A 370 -5.68 14.65 1.05
CA HIS A 370 -5.41 15.29 -0.24
C HIS A 370 -6.23 16.56 -0.41
N LEU A 371 -7.53 16.52 -0.08
CA LEU A 371 -8.41 17.69 -0.14
C LEU A 371 -7.96 18.80 0.82
N LEU A 372 -7.59 18.45 2.05
CA LEU A 372 -7.07 19.43 3.01
C LEU A 372 -5.76 20.08 2.56
N LEU A 373 -4.82 19.29 2.02
CA LEU A 373 -3.56 19.82 1.51
C LEU A 373 -3.78 20.72 0.30
N LYS A 374 -4.74 20.38 -0.56
CA LYS A 374 -5.13 21.25 -1.69
C LYS A 374 -5.68 22.59 -1.18
N GLU A 375 -6.59 22.56 -0.21
CA GLU A 375 -7.16 23.77 0.40
C GLU A 375 -6.08 24.62 1.11
N GLU A 376 -5.15 24.00 1.84
CA GLU A 376 -4.01 24.72 2.45
C GLU A 376 -3.11 25.36 1.40
N ASN A 377 -2.81 24.64 0.33
CA ASN A 377 -1.99 25.17 -0.77
C ASN A 377 -2.68 26.33 -1.48
N GLU A 378 -3.98 26.24 -1.74
CA GLU A 378 -4.76 27.35 -2.32
C GLU A 378 -4.73 28.59 -1.40
N LYS A 379 -4.93 28.42 -0.09
CA LYS A 379 -4.82 29.51 0.89
C LYS A 379 -3.42 30.12 0.95
N LEU A 380 -2.37 29.29 0.85
CA LEU A 380 -1.00 29.75 0.80
C LEU A 380 -0.72 30.54 -0.48
N MET A 381 -1.22 30.09 -1.62
CA MET A 381 -1.08 30.79 -2.90
C MET A 381 -1.78 32.17 -2.88
N VAL A 382 -2.99 32.23 -2.30
CA VAL A 382 -3.70 33.52 -2.13
C VAL A 382 -2.89 34.47 -1.24
N ARG A 383 -2.39 33.99 -0.09
CA ARG A 383 -1.54 34.81 0.81
C ARG A 383 -0.25 35.26 0.14
N LEU A 384 0.42 34.39 -0.62
CA LEU A 384 1.62 34.76 -1.37
C LEU A 384 1.31 35.82 -2.41
N HIS A 385 0.15 35.74 -3.07
CA HIS A 385 -0.30 36.73 -4.02
C HIS A 385 -0.60 38.09 -3.33
N GLU A 386 -1.28 38.07 -2.19
CA GLU A 386 -1.54 39.26 -1.36
C GLU A 386 -0.23 39.91 -0.88
N ILE A 387 0.73 39.15 -0.40
CA ILE A 387 2.05 39.66 0.01
C ILE A 387 2.80 40.25 -1.19
N SER A 388 2.78 39.57 -2.32
CA SER A 388 3.40 40.07 -3.55
C SER A 388 2.78 41.37 -4.00
N ASN A 389 1.44 41.46 -3.99
CA ASN A 389 0.73 42.71 -4.35
C ASN A 389 0.99 43.83 -3.33
N ALA A 390 1.05 43.53 -2.03
CA ALA A 390 1.40 44.50 -1.01
C ALA A 390 2.86 44.99 -1.14
N GLN A 391 3.80 44.11 -1.50
CA GLN A 391 5.18 44.52 -1.79
C GLN A 391 5.26 45.40 -3.04
N VAL A 392 4.48 45.09 -4.09
CA VAL A 392 4.39 45.91 -5.30
C VAL A 392 3.76 47.27 -4.97
N SER A 393 2.68 47.30 -4.18
CA SER A 393 2.05 48.59 -3.78
C SER A 393 2.94 49.44 -2.86
N LEU A 394 3.68 48.79 -1.93
CA LEU A 394 4.67 49.49 -1.10
C LEU A 394 5.83 50.02 -1.93
N SER A 395 6.28 49.31 -2.94
CA SER A 395 7.31 49.79 -3.86
C SER A 395 6.80 50.96 -4.73
N ILE A 396 5.54 50.91 -5.15
CA ILE A 396 4.90 52.01 -5.93
C ILE A 396 4.69 53.23 -5.03
N ASN A 397 4.13 53.03 -3.82
CA ASN A 397 3.93 54.15 -2.86
C ASN A 397 5.25 54.72 -2.36
N GLY A 398 6.26 53.89 -2.15
CA GLY A 398 7.62 54.34 -1.82
C GLY A 398 8.27 55.12 -2.97
N VAL A 399 7.99 54.74 -4.22
CA VAL A 399 8.43 55.50 -5.40
C VAL A 399 7.64 56.81 -5.54
N GLU A 400 6.32 56.84 -5.27
CA GLU A 400 5.51 58.05 -5.25
C GLU A 400 5.93 59.00 -4.11
N GLU A 401 6.20 58.47 -2.89
CA GLU A 401 6.65 59.28 -1.77
C GLU A 401 8.07 59.84 -2.01
N ILE A 402 8.96 59.08 -2.65
CA ILE A 402 10.26 59.55 -3.11
C ILE A 402 10.11 60.57 -4.24
N MET A 403 9.14 60.42 -5.16
CA MET A 403 8.84 61.41 -6.21
C MET A 403 8.24 62.70 -5.65
N LEU A 404 7.48 62.65 -4.56
CA LEU A 404 6.92 63.82 -3.88
C LEU A 404 7.93 64.55 -2.98
N LEU A 405 8.96 63.86 -2.50
CA LEU A 405 10.03 64.42 -1.67
C LEU A 405 11.24 64.93 -2.49
N GLU A 406 11.45 64.42 -3.69
CA GLU A 406 12.48 64.91 -4.60
C GLU A 406 11.90 65.92 -5.58
N LYS A 407 12.02 67.24 -5.27
CA LYS A 407 12.21 68.24 -6.33
C LYS A 407 13.34 67.74 -7.23
N PRO A 408 13.24 67.81 -8.57
CA PRO A 408 14.22 67.24 -9.48
C PRO A 408 15.61 67.78 -9.18
N LYS A 409 16.40 67.12 -8.37
CA LYS A 409 17.85 67.27 -8.41
C LYS A 409 18.27 66.80 -9.78
N GLN A 410 18.69 67.67 -10.62
CA GLN A 410 19.36 67.40 -11.90
C GLN A 410 20.32 66.24 -11.69
N ASN A 411 20.05 65.14 -12.40
CA ASN A 411 20.76 63.88 -12.30
C ASN A 411 22.19 64.06 -12.86
N THR A 412 23.10 64.56 -12.03
CA THR A 412 24.53 64.75 -12.34
C THR A 412 25.26 63.45 -12.63
N ARG A 413 24.58 62.27 -12.51
CA ARG A 413 25.16 60.95 -12.81
C ARG A 413 25.12 60.55 -14.29
N LEU A 414 24.27 61.15 -15.09
CA LEU A 414 24.10 60.74 -16.49
C LEU A 414 24.85 61.63 -17.50
N GLY A 415 25.46 62.76 -17.09
CA GLY A 415 26.22 63.64 -17.98
C GLY A 415 25.50 63.95 -19.33
N ASN A 416 26.21 64.27 -20.36
CA ASN A 416 25.69 64.44 -21.73
C ASN A 416 25.50 63.12 -22.49
N ILE A 417 24.99 62.08 -21.86
CA ILE A 417 24.75 60.78 -22.51
C ILE A 417 23.38 60.83 -23.22
N ASP A 418 23.38 60.59 -24.52
CA ASP A 418 22.18 60.38 -25.30
C ASP A 418 21.56 59.02 -24.93
N LYS A 419 20.50 59.07 -24.11
CA LYS A 419 19.83 57.87 -23.57
C LYS A 419 19.18 57.04 -24.67
N GLU A 420 18.61 57.67 -25.70
CA GLU A 420 17.96 56.99 -26.82
C GLU A 420 18.99 56.24 -27.68
N SER A 421 20.14 56.84 -27.90
CA SER A 421 21.26 56.19 -28.60
C SER A 421 21.76 54.95 -27.83
N ILE A 422 21.87 55.05 -26.50
CA ILE A 422 22.29 53.89 -25.70
C ILE A 422 21.23 52.77 -25.70
N VAL A 423 19.95 53.09 -25.63
CA VAL A 423 18.87 52.10 -25.74
C VAL A 423 18.91 51.40 -27.10
N SER A 424 19.08 52.19 -28.19
CA SER A 424 19.20 51.65 -29.54
C SER A 424 20.41 50.71 -29.68
N LYS A 425 21.59 51.11 -29.15
CA LYS A 425 22.79 50.25 -29.12
C LYS A 425 22.59 48.99 -28.26
N LEU A 426 21.94 49.10 -27.11
CA LEU A 426 21.60 47.96 -26.26
C LEU A 426 20.70 46.97 -26.99
N THR A 427 19.64 47.46 -27.63
CA THR A 427 18.72 46.61 -28.40
C THR A 427 19.44 45.95 -29.56
N LEU A 428 20.26 46.67 -30.30
CA LEU A 428 21.06 46.11 -31.39
C LEU A 428 22.04 45.02 -30.88
N TYR A 429 22.74 45.27 -29.78
CA TYR A 429 23.65 44.32 -29.17
C TYR A 429 22.93 43.02 -28.72
N LEU A 430 21.79 43.20 -28.07
CA LEU A 430 21.01 42.03 -27.62
C LEU A 430 20.42 41.23 -28.78
N ASP A 431 19.91 41.89 -29.83
CA ASP A 431 19.19 41.25 -30.94
C ASP A 431 20.15 40.70 -32.02
N SER A 432 21.22 41.48 -32.38
CA SER A 432 22.15 41.07 -33.44
C SER A 432 23.18 40.06 -32.96
N GLU A 433 23.76 40.25 -31.78
CA GLU A 433 24.76 39.34 -31.22
C GLU A 433 24.13 38.23 -30.37
N ARG A 434 22.82 38.29 -30.11
CA ARG A 434 22.08 37.36 -29.28
C ARG A 434 22.74 37.15 -27.91
N ALA A 435 23.35 38.21 -27.38
CA ALA A 435 24.14 38.19 -26.16
C ALA A 435 23.36 37.64 -24.94
N PHE A 436 22.01 37.76 -24.95
CA PHE A 436 21.14 37.23 -23.89
C PHE A 436 21.20 35.71 -23.75
N LEU A 437 21.71 34.98 -24.74
CA LEU A 437 21.88 33.53 -24.69
C LEU A 437 23.07 33.10 -23.81
N GLU A 438 24.00 34.02 -23.51
CA GLU A 438 25.13 33.73 -22.63
C GLU A 438 24.64 33.51 -21.18
N PRO A 439 24.83 32.31 -20.58
CA PRO A 439 24.25 31.99 -19.27
C PRO A 439 24.71 32.90 -18.12
N ARG A 440 25.91 33.46 -18.23
CA ARG A 440 26.53 34.31 -17.20
C ARG A 440 26.62 35.78 -17.60
N LEU A 441 25.77 36.25 -18.52
CA LEU A 441 25.77 37.64 -18.94
C LEU A 441 25.49 38.57 -17.75
N THR A 442 26.42 39.49 -17.49
CA THR A 442 26.30 40.49 -16.42
C THR A 442 26.05 41.89 -16.96
N LEU A 443 25.49 42.76 -16.12
CA LEU A 443 25.28 44.18 -16.43
C LEU A 443 26.60 44.89 -16.75
N GLU A 444 27.68 44.54 -16.06
CA GLU A 444 29.01 45.08 -16.22
C GLU A 444 29.59 44.75 -17.59
N GLN A 445 29.40 43.52 -18.07
CA GLN A 445 29.85 43.11 -19.40
C GLN A 445 29.14 43.88 -20.50
N VAL A 446 27.81 44.02 -20.38
CA VAL A 446 27.03 44.76 -21.37
C VAL A 446 27.37 46.27 -21.35
N ALA A 447 27.54 46.85 -20.17
CA ALA A 447 27.94 48.25 -20.01
C ALA A 447 29.32 48.51 -20.61
N SER A 448 30.28 47.58 -20.40
CA SER A 448 31.63 47.65 -21.00
C SER A 448 31.56 47.63 -22.54
N ASN A 449 30.75 46.77 -23.14
CA ASN A 449 30.56 46.72 -24.60
C ASN A 449 29.92 47.98 -25.16
N LEU A 450 29.04 48.63 -24.40
CA LEU A 450 28.42 49.87 -24.78
C LEU A 450 29.26 51.13 -24.44
N GLN A 451 30.45 50.93 -23.85
CA GLN A 451 31.38 51.96 -23.42
C GLN A 451 30.79 52.97 -22.44
N ILE A 452 29.94 52.49 -21.53
CA ILE A 452 29.35 53.27 -20.43
C ILE A 452 29.54 52.54 -19.10
N ARG A 453 29.27 53.21 -18.00
CA ARG A 453 29.35 52.61 -16.68
C ARG A 453 28.12 51.75 -16.40
N SER A 454 28.27 50.69 -15.58
CA SER A 454 27.18 49.77 -15.22
C SER A 454 26.02 50.48 -14.47
N ASP A 455 26.34 51.44 -13.59
CA ASP A 455 25.31 52.25 -12.92
C ASP A 455 24.53 53.16 -13.88
N GLN A 456 25.19 53.71 -14.90
CA GLN A 456 24.55 54.50 -15.97
C GLN A 456 23.63 53.63 -16.84
N LEU A 457 24.10 52.42 -17.25
CA LEU A 457 23.29 51.49 -18.02
C LEU A 457 22.05 51.04 -17.21
N SER A 458 22.21 50.71 -15.93
CA SER A 458 21.11 50.34 -15.03
C SER A 458 20.08 51.47 -14.94
N ALA A 459 20.52 52.71 -14.75
CA ALA A 459 19.64 53.90 -14.70
C ALA A 459 18.90 54.16 -16.02
N ILE A 460 19.56 53.94 -17.17
CA ILE A 460 18.95 54.07 -18.49
C ILE A 460 17.89 52.98 -18.72
N ILE A 461 18.20 51.72 -18.43
CA ILE A 461 17.25 50.58 -18.55
C ILE A 461 16.01 50.85 -17.70
N ASN A 462 16.21 51.24 -16.43
CA ASN A 462 15.10 51.50 -15.52
C ASN A 462 14.26 52.73 -15.97
N SER A 463 14.90 53.80 -16.40
CA SER A 463 14.19 55.05 -16.76
C SER A 463 13.57 55.05 -18.15
N GLN A 464 14.15 54.35 -19.12
CA GLN A 464 13.68 54.35 -20.51
C GLN A 464 12.84 53.09 -20.84
N LEU A 465 13.14 51.94 -20.23
CA LEU A 465 12.46 50.69 -20.51
C LEU A 465 11.54 50.24 -19.38
N ASN A 466 11.47 50.97 -18.27
CA ASN A 466 10.66 50.65 -17.07
C ASN A 466 10.86 49.20 -16.58
N THR A 467 12.07 48.68 -16.64
CA THR A 467 12.38 47.32 -16.29
C THR A 467 13.79 47.19 -15.71
N SER A 468 14.08 46.08 -15.03
CA SER A 468 15.44 45.78 -14.60
C SER A 468 16.22 45.05 -15.69
N PHE A 469 17.57 45.12 -15.66
CA PHE A 469 18.44 44.36 -16.57
C PHE A 469 18.12 42.85 -16.55
N SER A 470 17.99 42.26 -15.34
CA SER A 470 17.67 40.83 -15.18
C SER A 470 16.33 40.45 -15.81
N THR A 471 15.31 41.31 -15.64
CA THR A 471 13.98 41.09 -16.23
C THR A 471 14.04 41.22 -17.76
N LEU A 472 14.76 42.21 -18.29
CA LEU A 472 14.95 42.39 -19.74
C LEU A 472 15.60 41.16 -20.39
N ILE A 473 16.70 40.64 -19.80
CA ILE A 473 17.39 39.48 -20.32
C ILE A 473 16.51 38.23 -20.24
N ASN A 474 15.79 38.03 -19.11
CA ASN A 474 14.88 36.89 -18.98
C ASN A 474 13.72 36.92 -19.99
N LEU A 475 13.16 38.11 -20.28
CA LEU A 475 12.12 38.24 -21.31
C LEU A 475 12.64 37.84 -22.69
N LYS A 476 13.83 38.33 -23.10
CA LYS A 476 14.47 37.95 -24.37
C LYS A 476 14.72 36.44 -24.46
N ARG A 477 15.20 35.82 -23.37
CA ARG A 477 15.40 34.39 -23.29
C ARG A 477 14.09 33.58 -23.43
N LEU A 478 13.01 34.08 -22.83
CA LEU A 478 11.69 33.46 -22.92
C LEU A 478 11.07 33.59 -24.31
N GLU A 479 11.26 34.73 -24.99
CA GLU A 479 10.87 34.94 -26.40
C GLU A 479 11.58 33.93 -27.31
N GLU A 480 12.90 33.78 -27.18
CA GLU A 480 13.66 32.79 -27.92
C GLU A 480 13.20 31.35 -27.63
N ALA A 481 12.90 31.05 -26.37
CA ALA A 481 12.38 29.76 -26.00
C ALA A 481 11.05 29.42 -26.68
N THR A 482 10.15 30.38 -26.89
CA THR A 482 8.91 30.16 -27.64
C THR A 482 9.18 29.79 -29.09
N ILE A 483 10.19 30.40 -29.73
CA ILE A 483 10.61 30.07 -31.09
C ILE A 483 11.15 28.62 -31.14
N LEU A 484 12.06 28.26 -30.23
CA LEU A 484 12.64 26.90 -30.17
C LEU A 484 11.63 25.81 -29.82
N LEU A 485 10.64 26.14 -29.00
CA LEU A 485 9.55 25.20 -28.70
C LEU A 485 8.70 24.84 -29.93
N MET A 486 8.63 25.77 -30.90
CA MET A 486 7.89 25.61 -32.16
C MET A 486 8.76 24.95 -33.25
N THR A 487 9.98 25.46 -33.45
CA THR A 487 10.86 25.07 -34.54
C THR A 487 11.61 23.75 -34.28
N SER A 488 11.75 23.36 -33.02
CA SER A 488 12.50 22.18 -32.60
C SER A 488 11.64 21.21 -31.77
N PRO A 489 10.63 20.55 -32.34
CA PRO A 489 9.65 19.74 -31.61
C PRO A 489 10.22 18.51 -30.89
N ASN A 490 11.37 18.01 -31.34
CA ASN A 490 12.04 16.84 -30.77
C ASN A 490 13.05 17.18 -29.67
N LYS A 491 13.35 18.47 -29.47
CA LYS A 491 14.30 18.92 -28.45
C LYS A 491 13.68 18.85 -27.06
N SER A 492 14.43 18.39 -26.06
CA SER A 492 13.91 18.33 -24.69
C SER A 492 13.71 19.76 -24.12
N ILE A 493 12.79 19.89 -23.16
CA ILE A 493 12.57 21.18 -22.47
C ILE A 493 13.81 21.64 -21.71
N LEU A 494 14.63 20.67 -21.23
CA LEU A 494 15.89 20.97 -20.57
C LEU A 494 16.90 21.59 -21.57
N ASP A 495 17.08 20.95 -22.73
CA ASP A 495 18.01 21.44 -23.75
C ASP A 495 17.63 22.83 -24.24
N ILE A 496 16.32 23.08 -24.49
CA ILE A 496 15.83 24.40 -24.85
C ILE A 496 16.13 25.42 -23.75
N SER A 497 15.92 25.08 -22.48
CA SER A 497 16.20 25.99 -21.37
C SER A 497 17.68 26.37 -21.30
N LEU A 498 18.58 25.42 -21.51
CA LEU A 498 20.02 25.66 -21.49
C LEU A 498 20.47 26.47 -22.70
N GLU A 499 19.94 26.17 -23.89
CA GLU A 499 20.24 26.90 -25.13
C GLU A 499 19.76 28.37 -25.09
N CYS A 500 18.67 28.61 -24.38
CA CYS A 500 18.20 29.99 -24.12
C CYS A 500 18.95 30.70 -22.99
N GLY A 501 20.01 30.14 -22.45
CA GLY A 501 20.87 30.74 -21.43
C GLY A 501 20.33 30.66 -19.99
N PHE A 502 19.33 29.81 -19.69
CA PHE A 502 18.90 29.63 -18.32
C PHE A 502 19.83 28.68 -17.56
N GLY A 503 20.19 29.05 -16.34
CA GLY A 503 21.07 28.22 -15.49
C GLY A 503 20.41 26.94 -14.94
N SER A 504 19.07 26.81 -14.99
CA SER A 504 18.35 25.62 -14.54
C SER A 504 16.96 25.52 -15.18
N LYS A 505 16.50 24.27 -15.41
CA LYS A 505 15.15 23.97 -15.90
C LYS A 505 14.04 24.47 -14.97
N SER A 506 14.29 24.46 -13.67
CA SER A 506 13.31 24.93 -12.67
C SER A 506 13.07 26.44 -12.76
N SER A 507 14.13 27.24 -12.87
CA SER A 507 14.05 28.69 -13.12
C SER A 507 13.33 29.00 -14.42
N PHE A 508 13.69 28.31 -15.50
CA PHE A 508 13.04 28.44 -16.81
C PHE A 508 11.53 28.15 -16.71
N ASN A 509 11.14 27.00 -16.18
CA ASN A 509 9.72 26.61 -16.08
C ASN A 509 8.92 27.61 -15.25
N ARG A 510 9.47 28.10 -14.14
CA ARG A 510 8.82 29.10 -13.29
C ARG A 510 8.59 30.40 -14.03
N LEU A 511 9.63 30.95 -14.66
CA LEU A 511 9.54 32.23 -15.39
C LEU A 511 8.67 32.11 -16.64
N PHE A 512 8.74 30.99 -17.36
CA PHE A 512 7.91 30.73 -18.53
C PHE A 512 6.42 30.69 -18.16
N LYS A 513 6.07 29.96 -17.08
CA LYS A 513 4.69 29.88 -16.59
C LYS A 513 4.20 31.22 -16.08
N GLN A 514 5.07 32.01 -15.43
CA GLN A 514 4.73 33.37 -14.98
C GLN A 514 4.44 34.29 -16.16
N GLN A 515 5.20 34.21 -17.25
CA GLN A 515 5.06 35.08 -18.43
C GLN A 515 3.90 34.67 -19.34
N PHE A 516 3.72 33.36 -19.58
CA PHE A 516 2.77 32.86 -20.58
C PHE A 516 1.55 32.11 -19.97
N GLY A 517 1.44 32.02 -18.66
CA GLY A 517 0.32 31.39 -17.96
C GLY A 517 0.32 29.86 -18.01
N THR A 518 1.15 29.24 -18.86
CA THR A 518 1.21 27.77 -19.07
C THR A 518 2.64 27.26 -18.99
N THR A 519 2.81 25.95 -18.78
CA THR A 519 4.15 25.34 -18.79
C THR A 519 4.68 25.25 -20.23
N PRO A 520 6.04 25.21 -20.41
CA PRO A 520 6.63 25.05 -21.75
C PRO A 520 6.11 23.83 -22.51
N THR A 521 5.84 22.73 -21.79
CA THR A 521 5.31 21.48 -22.36
C THR A 521 3.87 21.66 -22.86
N GLU A 522 3.03 22.30 -22.07
CA GLU A 522 1.64 22.62 -22.44
C GLU A 522 1.60 23.61 -23.60
N TYR A 523 2.41 24.68 -23.56
CA TYR A 523 2.54 25.64 -24.63
C TYR A 523 2.88 24.98 -25.96
N ARG A 524 3.88 24.04 -25.99
CA ARG A 524 4.25 23.28 -27.19
C ARG A 524 3.08 22.42 -27.70
N LYS A 525 2.29 21.80 -26.80
CA LYS A 525 1.13 20.98 -27.18
C LYS A 525 -0.01 21.82 -27.78
N MET A 526 -0.34 22.92 -27.13
CA MET A 526 -1.42 23.83 -27.59
C MET A 526 -1.16 24.34 -28.99
N ARG A 527 0.05 24.82 -29.26
CA ARG A 527 0.42 25.34 -30.57
C ARG A 527 0.45 24.29 -31.67
N LYS A 528 0.91 23.04 -31.37
CA LYS A 528 0.80 21.93 -32.31
C LYS A 528 -0.64 21.58 -32.68
N MET A 529 -1.60 21.81 -31.80
CA MET A 529 -3.02 21.59 -32.06
C MET A 529 -3.60 22.71 -32.93
N GLU A 530 -3.21 23.97 -32.69
CA GLU A 530 -3.60 25.13 -33.50
C GLU A 530 -3.09 24.98 -34.94
N ASP A 531 -1.82 24.63 -35.17
CA ASP A 531 -1.26 24.38 -36.50
C ASP A 531 -1.99 23.28 -37.26
N ARG A 532 -2.33 22.16 -36.59
CA ARG A 532 -3.12 21.09 -37.22
C ARG A 532 -4.54 21.52 -37.57
N SER A 533 -5.19 22.35 -36.75
CA SER A 533 -6.54 22.84 -37.03
C SER A 533 -6.57 23.88 -38.14
N ALA A 534 -5.51 24.69 -38.28
CA ALA A 534 -5.35 25.60 -39.38
C ALA A 534 -5.12 24.86 -40.71
N PHE A 535 -4.35 23.79 -40.72
CA PHE A 535 -4.10 22.98 -41.94
C PHE A 535 -5.35 22.25 -42.44
N HIS A 536 -6.25 21.83 -41.53
CA HIS A 536 -7.53 21.22 -41.91
C HIS A 536 -8.57 22.25 -42.43
N LYS A 537 -8.45 23.55 -42.06
CA LYS A 537 -9.33 24.60 -42.55
C LYS A 537 -8.93 25.15 -43.93
N THR A 538 -7.69 24.98 -44.37
CA THR A 538 -7.21 25.39 -45.70
C THR A 538 -7.26 24.27 -46.72
N ALA A 539 -7.56 23.03 -46.31
CA ALA A 539 -7.68 21.85 -47.18
C ALA A 539 -9.13 21.39 -47.41
N SER A 540 -10.11 22.11 -46.88
CA SER A 540 -11.54 22.01 -47.19
C SER A 540 -12.03 23.27 -47.93
#